data_77ebb1d1eecf8eb1cc004412af018401
#
_entry.id   77ebb1d1eecf8eb1cc004412af018401
#
_cell.length_a   1.000
_cell.length_b   1.000
_cell.length_c   1.000
_cell.angle_alpha   90.00
_cell.angle_beta   90.00
_cell.angle_gamma   90.00
#
_symmetry.space_group_name_H-M   'P 1'
#
loop_
_entity.id
_entity.type
_entity.pdbx_description
1 polymer ?
#
loop_
_entity_poly.entity_id
_entity_poly.type
_entity_poly.pdbx_seq_one_letter_code
_entity_poly.pdbx_strand_id
1 'polypeptide(L)'
;MRKTLIKIVLTCVSFMFACMTAGAQDIKEYKIKHGGMERSYWLYLPENHENAPLVLCLHGYGGKAEGYRPELLEVAKENGFALCYPQGAKAPKGKTGWNVGYPKQEGMKTDDVDFVCDIVKHLQKTHKLSKKNTFYSGMSNGGEMCYILATLKPDVFSAYATIAGLTMEWLYKDHRPKKAVPIMEVHGTMDKTSMWEGDPFNTGGWGAYISVPQAVGVWVAEARCTHEVTEELPLLRNKVILHRYMGGEPAWEGGPATEVRLYEVVDGKHSWALDDMDTCREMWKFFSMYLR
;
A
#
# COMPACT_ATOMS: atom_id res chain seq x y z
N MET A 1 64.89 51.81 -26.10
CA MET A 1 64.45 50.70 -25.28
C MET A 1 63.00 50.94 -24.85
N ARG A 2 62.04 50.43 -25.57
CA ARG A 2 60.60 50.55 -25.25
C ARG A 2 60.10 49.21 -24.67
N LYS A 3 59.68 49.24 -23.44
CA LYS A 3 59.03 48.07 -22.78
C LYS A 3 57.51 48.02 -23.12
N THR A 4 57.14 47.05 -23.87
CA THR A 4 55.72 46.80 -24.20
C THR A 4 55.09 46.03 -23.07
N LEU A 5 54.10 46.62 -22.37
CA LEU A 5 53.23 45.92 -21.37
C LEU A 5 52.13 45.18 -22.10
N ILE A 6 52.15 43.89 -21.96
CA ILE A 6 51.02 43.04 -22.40
C ILE A 6 49.98 42.99 -21.25
N LYS A 7 48.81 43.58 -21.48
CA LYS A 7 47.66 43.45 -20.58
C LYS A 7 46.91 42.10 -20.91
N ILE A 8 47.03 41.19 -20.00
CA ILE A 8 46.18 39.97 -20.03
C ILE A 8 44.83 40.35 -19.45
N VAL A 9 43.81 40.36 -20.30
CA VAL A 9 42.40 40.51 -19.88
C VAL A 9 41.92 39.12 -19.51
N LEU A 10 41.76 38.84 -18.20
CA LEU A 10 41.11 37.64 -17.70
C LEU A 10 39.60 37.85 -17.78
N THR A 11 38.96 37.19 -18.76
CA THR A 11 37.50 37.15 -18.86
C THR A 11 37.00 36.03 -17.95
N CYS A 12 36.54 36.37 -16.74
CA CYS A 12 35.81 35.45 -15.88
C CYS A 12 34.44 35.17 -16.50
N VAL A 13 34.29 34.01 -17.13
CA VAL A 13 32.97 33.47 -17.49
C VAL A 13 32.39 32.86 -16.22
N SER A 14 31.54 33.62 -15.55
CA SER A 14 30.71 33.10 -14.45
C SER A 14 29.63 32.17 -15.04
N PHE A 15 29.85 30.87 -14.99
CA PHE A 15 28.82 29.90 -15.18
C PHE A 15 27.87 29.99 -13.97
N MET A 16 26.77 30.72 -14.09
CA MET A 16 25.65 30.60 -13.20
C MET A 16 25.04 29.19 -13.42
N PHE A 17 25.40 28.26 -12.56
CA PHE A 17 24.59 27.06 -12.36
C PHE A 17 23.27 27.55 -11.77
N ALA A 18 22.24 27.71 -12.61
CA ALA A 18 20.90 27.78 -12.16
C ALA A 18 20.58 26.38 -11.56
N CYS A 19 20.75 26.29 -10.24
CA CYS A 19 20.17 25.19 -9.49
C CYS A 19 18.65 25.34 -9.65
N MET A 20 18.09 24.69 -10.66
CA MET A 20 16.66 24.44 -10.70
C MET A 20 16.39 23.59 -9.48
N THR A 21 15.98 24.23 -8.39
CA THR A 21 15.19 23.56 -7.37
C THR A 21 13.92 23.09 -8.08
N ALA A 22 13.94 21.85 -8.58
CA ALA A 22 12.71 21.15 -8.89
C ALA A 22 11.91 21.21 -7.59
N GLY A 23 10.89 22.08 -7.56
CA GLY A 23 10.00 22.19 -6.42
C GLY A 23 9.49 20.80 -6.14
N ALA A 24 9.79 20.27 -4.96
CA ALA A 24 9.21 19.04 -4.50
C ALA A 24 7.69 19.20 -4.71
N GLN A 25 7.12 18.41 -5.61
CA GLN A 25 5.69 18.45 -5.84
C GLN A 25 5.06 17.94 -4.54
N ASP A 26 4.52 18.87 -3.75
CA ASP A 26 3.99 18.58 -2.43
C ASP A 26 2.72 17.74 -2.56
N ILE A 27 2.54 16.85 -1.60
CA ILE A 27 1.29 16.13 -1.45
C ILE A 27 0.17 17.13 -1.11
N LYS A 28 -0.96 17.07 -1.83
CA LYS A 28 -2.06 18.05 -1.68
C LYS A 28 -3.33 17.36 -1.22
N GLU A 29 -4.08 18.05 -0.36
CA GLU A 29 -5.43 17.63 0.02
C GLU A 29 -6.44 17.94 -1.09
N TYR A 30 -7.31 16.98 -1.32
CA TYR A 30 -8.47 17.10 -2.20
C TYR A 30 -9.73 16.60 -1.48
N LYS A 31 -10.87 17.07 -1.96
CA LYS A 31 -12.19 16.66 -1.45
C LYS A 31 -13.00 15.99 -2.54
N ILE A 32 -13.78 15.00 -2.14
CA ILE A 32 -14.67 14.24 -3.01
C ILE A 32 -15.99 13.96 -2.29
N LYS A 33 -17.10 14.06 -2.99
CA LYS A 33 -18.41 13.64 -2.45
C LYS A 33 -18.62 12.17 -2.71
N HIS A 34 -18.91 11.41 -1.65
CA HIS A 34 -19.23 9.98 -1.73
C HIS A 34 -20.29 9.62 -0.68
N GLY A 35 -21.31 8.85 -1.05
CA GLY A 35 -22.36 8.40 -0.12
C GLY A 35 -23.09 9.55 0.61
N GLY A 36 -23.24 10.72 -0.02
CA GLY A 36 -23.85 11.91 0.59
C GLY A 36 -22.95 12.69 1.56
N MET A 37 -21.70 12.27 1.75
CA MET A 37 -20.72 12.91 2.62
C MET A 37 -19.56 13.52 1.83
N GLU A 38 -18.96 14.58 2.38
CA GLU A 38 -17.67 15.07 1.90
C GLU A 38 -16.57 14.23 2.55
N ARG A 39 -15.73 13.61 1.72
CA ARG A 39 -14.54 12.84 2.09
C ARG A 39 -13.30 13.56 1.56
N SER A 40 -12.14 13.26 2.11
CA SER A 40 -10.88 13.82 1.62
C SER A 40 -9.85 12.75 1.32
N TYR A 41 -8.85 13.13 0.52
CA TYR A 41 -7.66 12.34 0.24
C TYR A 41 -6.48 13.26 -0.03
N TRP A 42 -5.27 12.80 0.23
CA TRP A 42 -4.02 13.46 -0.11
C TRP A 42 -3.41 12.78 -1.32
N LEU A 43 -2.96 13.57 -2.28
CA LEU A 43 -2.46 13.06 -3.56
C LEU A 43 -1.10 13.67 -3.90
N TYR A 44 -0.15 12.82 -4.19
CA TYR A 44 1.08 13.14 -4.91
C TYR A 44 0.93 12.73 -6.37
N LEU A 45 1.30 13.60 -7.28
CA LEU A 45 1.39 13.32 -8.72
C LEU A 45 2.82 13.54 -9.19
N PRO A 46 3.46 12.58 -9.87
CA PRO A 46 4.74 12.82 -10.51
C PRO A 46 4.59 13.85 -11.64
N GLU A 47 5.67 14.49 -12.03
CA GLU A 47 5.65 15.54 -13.07
C GLU A 47 4.99 15.03 -14.37
N ASN A 48 5.37 13.85 -14.82
CA ASN A 48 4.81 13.19 -16.01
C ASN A 48 3.80 12.11 -15.60
N HIS A 49 2.68 12.52 -15.00
CA HIS A 49 1.70 11.60 -14.41
C HIS A 49 0.69 10.98 -15.39
N GLU A 50 0.61 11.45 -16.65
CA GLU A 50 -0.30 10.85 -17.62
C GLU A 50 0.07 9.36 -17.86
N ASN A 51 -0.87 8.47 -17.64
CA ASN A 51 -0.71 7.02 -17.62
C ASN A 51 0.26 6.48 -16.52
N ALA A 52 0.64 7.31 -15.53
CA ALA A 52 1.45 6.83 -14.42
C ALA A 52 0.69 5.77 -13.60
N PRO A 53 1.39 4.80 -13.01
CA PRO A 53 0.80 3.88 -12.03
C PRO A 53 0.21 4.65 -10.84
N LEU A 54 -0.82 4.10 -10.22
CA LEU A 54 -1.46 4.65 -9.02
C LEU A 54 -1.32 3.67 -7.86
N VAL A 55 -0.80 4.14 -6.73
CA VAL A 55 -0.81 3.39 -5.47
C VAL A 55 -1.74 4.09 -4.50
N LEU A 56 -2.72 3.36 -3.95
CA LEU A 56 -3.48 3.79 -2.78
C LEU A 56 -2.83 3.21 -1.53
N CYS A 57 -2.71 4.03 -0.48
CA CYS A 57 -2.17 3.59 0.81
C CYS A 57 -3.08 4.05 1.95
N LEU A 58 -3.74 3.10 2.61
CA LEU A 58 -4.74 3.36 3.63
C LEU A 58 -4.15 3.28 5.04
N HIS A 59 -4.48 4.26 5.86
CA HIS A 59 -4.04 4.33 7.26
C HIS A 59 -4.79 3.33 8.16
N GLY A 60 -4.21 3.02 9.34
CA GLY A 60 -4.83 2.20 10.37
C GLY A 60 -5.93 2.92 11.16
N TYR A 61 -6.60 2.21 12.06
CA TYR A 61 -7.66 2.75 12.91
C TYR A 61 -7.17 3.88 13.80
N GLY A 62 -7.87 5.00 13.78
CA GLY A 62 -7.48 6.24 14.45
C GLY A 62 -6.44 7.07 13.71
N GLY A 63 -5.99 6.62 12.52
CA GLY A 63 -4.98 7.31 11.71
C GLY A 63 -5.52 8.53 10.97
N LYS A 64 -4.58 9.23 10.35
CA LYS A 64 -4.80 10.36 9.46
C LYS A 64 -4.08 10.10 8.13
N ALA A 65 -4.65 10.59 7.05
CA ALA A 65 -4.04 10.52 5.73
C ALA A 65 -2.94 11.58 5.54
N GLU A 66 -3.08 12.75 6.18
CA GLU A 66 -2.09 13.81 6.13
C GLU A 66 -0.72 13.35 6.65
N GLY A 67 0.33 13.50 5.85
CA GLY A 67 1.69 13.10 6.22
C GLY A 67 1.88 11.60 6.42
N TYR A 68 0.93 10.78 5.96
CA TYR A 68 0.99 9.35 6.15
C TYR A 68 2.05 8.71 5.25
N ARG A 69 2.98 7.98 5.85
CA ARG A 69 4.02 7.19 5.19
C ARG A 69 4.92 8.00 4.23
N PRO A 70 5.73 8.95 4.76
CA PRO A 70 6.66 9.73 3.94
C PRO A 70 7.69 8.85 3.22
N GLU A 71 8.07 7.70 3.78
CA GLU A 71 8.98 6.74 3.16
C GLU A 71 8.42 6.20 1.83
N LEU A 72 7.11 5.98 1.76
CA LEU A 72 6.45 5.56 0.52
C LEU A 72 6.38 6.69 -0.50
N LEU A 73 6.28 7.95 -0.05
CA LEU A 73 6.33 9.11 -0.93
C LEU A 73 7.71 9.22 -1.62
N GLU A 74 8.80 8.94 -0.92
CA GLU A 74 10.13 8.92 -1.55
C GLU A 74 10.23 7.81 -2.61
N VAL A 75 9.70 6.61 -2.32
CA VAL A 75 9.63 5.53 -3.33
C VAL A 75 8.78 5.93 -4.54
N ALA A 76 7.68 6.68 -4.31
CA ALA A 76 6.83 7.19 -5.40
C ALA A 76 7.57 8.17 -6.30
N LYS A 77 8.34 9.08 -5.71
CA LYS A 77 9.16 10.05 -6.44
C LYS A 77 10.24 9.37 -7.28
N GLU A 78 10.93 8.40 -6.69
CA GLU A 78 12.00 7.65 -7.36
C GLU A 78 11.49 6.81 -8.55
N ASN A 79 10.25 6.31 -8.48
CA ASN A 79 9.71 5.36 -9.45
C ASN A 79 8.58 5.93 -10.32
N GLY A 80 8.21 7.20 -10.14
CA GLY A 80 7.28 7.91 -11.01
C GLY A 80 5.84 7.43 -10.93
N PHE A 81 5.37 6.94 -9.77
CA PHE A 81 3.96 6.59 -9.60
C PHE A 81 3.20 7.65 -8.79
N ALA A 82 1.90 7.80 -9.08
CA ALA A 82 1.00 8.63 -8.28
C ALA A 82 0.67 7.92 -6.97
N LEU A 83 0.66 8.68 -5.86
CA LEU A 83 0.41 8.12 -4.53
C LEU A 83 -0.77 8.83 -3.88
N CYS A 84 -1.81 8.07 -3.50
CA CYS A 84 -3.01 8.57 -2.88
C CYS A 84 -3.17 8.01 -1.46
N TYR A 85 -3.38 8.90 -0.49
CA TYR A 85 -3.74 8.58 0.88
C TYR A 85 -5.18 9.03 1.15
N PRO A 86 -6.17 8.15 1.01
CA PRO A 86 -7.55 8.47 1.38
C PRO A 86 -7.71 8.64 2.90
N GLN A 87 -8.66 9.47 3.34
CA GLN A 87 -9.02 9.64 4.74
C GLN A 87 -10.22 8.77 5.10
N GLY A 88 -10.03 7.89 6.08
CA GLY A 88 -11.09 7.11 6.67
C GLY A 88 -12.14 7.96 7.38
N ALA A 89 -13.39 7.51 7.40
CA ALA A 89 -14.47 8.19 8.09
C ALA A 89 -14.40 7.97 9.61
N LYS A 90 -15.01 8.87 10.36
CA LYS A 90 -15.11 8.73 11.82
C LYS A 90 -16.31 7.84 12.18
N ALA A 91 -16.07 6.77 12.92
CA ALA A 91 -17.14 5.95 13.47
C ALA A 91 -17.98 6.73 14.52
N PRO A 92 -19.28 6.46 14.67
CA PRO A 92 -20.15 7.23 15.58
C PRO A 92 -19.65 7.28 17.04
N LYS A 93 -19.14 6.16 17.54
CA LYS A 93 -18.59 6.03 18.92
C LYS A 93 -17.09 5.71 18.91
N GLY A 94 -16.40 5.95 17.79
CA GLY A 94 -15.02 5.51 17.61
C GLY A 94 -14.11 6.57 17.04
N LYS A 95 -13.00 6.09 16.51
CA LYS A 95 -11.98 6.87 15.82
C LYS A 95 -12.21 6.83 14.31
N THR A 96 -11.40 7.55 13.56
CA THR A 96 -11.32 7.45 12.10
C THR A 96 -10.89 6.06 11.67
N GLY A 97 -11.38 5.57 10.54
CA GLY A 97 -10.99 4.26 10.00
C GLY A 97 -11.86 3.86 8.82
N TRP A 98 -11.69 2.63 8.43
CA TRP A 98 -12.37 1.96 7.33
C TRP A 98 -13.38 0.98 7.92
N ASN A 99 -14.61 0.98 7.44
CA ASN A 99 -15.66 0.10 7.92
C ASN A 99 -15.37 -1.36 7.48
N VAL A 100 -14.73 -2.09 8.36
CA VAL A 100 -14.33 -3.50 8.13
C VAL A 100 -15.09 -4.47 9.03
N GLY A 101 -16.10 -3.98 9.77
CA GLY A 101 -16.92 -4.79 10.65
C GLY A 101 -16.39 -4.94 12.08
N TYR A 102 -15.53 -4.03 12.54
CA TYR A 102 -15.15 -4.04 13.95
C TYR A 102 -16.35 -3.74 14.87
N PRO A 103 -16.46 -4.36 16.05
CA PRO A 103 -17.47 -3.99 17.05
C PRO A 103 -17.45 -2.49 17.39
N LYS A 104 -16.25 -1.88 17.40
CA LYS A 104 -16.05 -0.43 17.63
C LYS A 104 -16.58 0.46 16.50
N GLN A 105 -16.94 -0.12 15.36
CA GLN A 105 -17.51 0.57 14.20
C GLN A 105 -19.03 0.40 14.08
N GLU A 106 -19.66 -0.19 15.09
CA GLU A 106 -21.11 -0.35 15.12
C GLU A 106 -21.84 0.96 14.83
N GLY A 107 -22.81 0.90 13.91
CA GLY A 107 -23.54 2.08 13.43
C GLY A 107 -22.81 2.92 12.38
N MET A 108 -21.61 2.58 11.98
CA MET A 108 -20.93 3.18 10.84
C MET A 108 -21.66 2.80 9.56
N LYS A 109 -22.12 3.81 8.80
CA LYS A 109 -22.93 3.61 7.58
C LYS A 109 -22.14 3.84 6.30
N THR A 110 -20.83 3.98 6.37
CA THR A 110 -19.99 4.20 5.19
C THR A 110 -19.79 2.91 4.42
N ASP A 111 -19.95 2.97 3.11
CA ASP A 111 -19.44 1.95 2.19
C ASP A 111 -18.01 2.35 1.77
N ASP A 112 -17.02 1.94 2.56
CA ASP A 112 -15.64 2.29 2.29
C ASP A 112 -15.03 1.45 1.16
N VAL A 113 -15.60 0.28 0.84
CA VAL A 113 -15.24 -0.51 -0.36
C VAL A 113 -15.57 0.28 -1.62
N ASP A 114 -16.79 0.80 -1.71
CA ASP A 114 -17.23 1.59 -2.86
C ASP A 114 -16.49 2.93 -2.93
N PHE A 115 -16.24 3.58 -1.77
CA PHE A 115 -15.47 4.83 -1.68
C PHE A 115 -14.05 4.67 -2.25
N VAL A 116 -13.34 3.61 -1.89
CA VAL A 116 -11.98 3.34 -2.41
C VAL A 116 -12.03 3.10 -3.93
N CYS A 117 -13.01 2.34 -4.41
CA CYS A 117 -13.20 2.12 -5.85
C CYS A 117 -13.51 3.43 -6.60
N ASP A 118 -14.31 4.31 -6.00
CA ASP A 118 -14.66 5.60 -6.61
C ASP A 118 -13.47 6.57 -6.65
N ILE A 119 -12.63 6.58 -5.62
CA ILE A 119 -11.35 7.34 -5.67
C ILE A 119 -10.51 6.86 -6.85
N VAL A 120 -10.33 5.56 -7.03
CA VAL A 120 -9.56 5.02 -8.17
C VAL A 120 -10.11 5.52 -9.50
N LYS A 121 -11.41 5.36 -9.73
CA LYS A 121 -12.07 5.82 -10.97
C LYS A 121 -11.93 7.32 -11.15
N HIS A 122 -12.11 8.08 -10.07
CA HIS A 122 -11.98 9.55 -10.08
C HIS A 122 -10.58 9.97 -10.50
N LEU A 123 -9.53 9.42 -9.87
CA LEU A 123 -8.14 9.76 -10.16
C LEU A 123 -7.72 9.36 -11.57
N GLN A 124 -8.11 8.16 -12.02
CA GLN A 124 -7.88 7.69 -13.38
C GLN A 124 -8.52 8.60 -14.43
N LYS A 125 -9.71 9.14 -14.15
CA LYS A 125 -10.41 10.05 -15.05
C LYS A 125 -9.83 11.46 -15.00
N THR A 126 -9.65 12.03 -13.80
CA THR A 126 -9.30 13.45 -13.60
C THR A 126 -7.84 13.72 -13.94
N HIS A 127 -6.95 12.79 -13.58
CA HIS A 127 -5.51 12.93 -13.78
C HIS A 127 -4.97 12.02 -14.88
N LYS A 128 -5.84 11.32 -15.62
CA LYS A 128 -5.47 10.38 -16.69
C LYS A 128 -4.46 9.33 -16.26
N LEU A 129 -4.54 8.89 -15.00
CA LEU A 129 -3.68 7.84 -14.47
C LEU A 129 -3.99 6.49 -15.13
N SER A 130 -3.05 5.56 -15.04
CA SER A 130 -3.19 4.24 -15.64
C SER A 130 -4.41 3.49 -15.11
N LYS A 131 -5.24 2.98 -16.01
CA LYS A 131 -6.38 2.12 -15.66
C LYS A 131 -5.97 0.67 -15.38
N LYS A 132 -4.76 0.30 -15.78
CA LYS A 132 -4.25 -1.07 -15.65
C LYS A 132 -3.24 -1.22 -14.50
N ASN A 133 -2.54 -0.14 -14.15
CA ASN A 133 -1.48 -0.13 -13.16
C ASN A 133 -1.95 0.58 -11.90
N THR A 134 -2.90 -0.03 -11.20
CA THR A 134 -3.43 0.48 -9.93
C THR A 134 -3.16 -0.55 -8.84
N PHE A 135 -2.57 -0.11 -7.75
CA PHE A 135 -2.10 -0.95 -6.66
C PHE A 135 -2.68 -0.48 -5.33
N TYR A 136 -2.87 -1.42 -4.43
CA TYR A 136 -3.40 -1.16 -3.11
C TYR A 136 -2.40 -1.48 -2.01
N SER A 137 -2.27 -0.59 -1.03
CA SER A 137 -1.62 -0.91 0.24
C SER A 137 -2.37 -0.33 1.43
N GLY A 138 -2.12 -0.88 2.59
CA GLY A 138 -2.68 -0.39 3.83
C GLY A 138 -2.15 -1.12 5.04
N MET A 139 -2.23 -0.45 6.20
CA MET A 139 -1.77 -1.03 7.46
C MET A 139 -2.94 -1.20 8.43
N SER A 140 -2.90 -2.30 9.22
CA SER A 140 -3.89 -2.54 10.27
C SER A 140 -5.31 -2.46 9.68
N ASN A 141 -6.19 -1.61 10.17
CA ASN A 141 -7.52 -1.38 9.60
C ASN A 141 -7.52 -1.10 8.08
N GLY A 142 -6.48 -0.43 7.54
CA GLY A 142 -6.26 -0.33 6.10
C GLY A 142 -5.79 -1.65 5.47
N GLY A 143 -5.13 -2.51 6.23
CA GLY A 143 -4.75 -3.86 5.83
C GLY A 143 -5.95 -4.82 5.77
N GLU A 144 -6.90 -4.73 6.71
CA GLU A 144 -8.16 -5.48 6.62
C GLU A 144 -8.97 -5.08 5.37
N MET A 145 -9.02 -3.77 5.08
CA MET A 145 -9.67 -3.30 3.86
C MET A 145 -8.99 -3.85 2.59
N CYS A 146 -7.68 -4.13 2.64
CA CYS A 146 -6.95 -4.83 1.59
C CYS A 146 -7.58 -6.19 1.28
N TYR A 147 -7.74 -7.04 2.30
CA TYR A 147 -8.35 -8.36 2.14
C TYR A 147 -9.80 -8.30 1.65
N ILE A 148 -10.57 -7.32 2.16
CA ILE A 148 -11.96 -7.11 1.73
C ILE A 148 -12.01 -6.72 0.25
N LEU A 149 -11.19 -5.78 -0.20
CA LEU A 149 -11.13 -5.35 -1.60
C LEU A 149 -10.63 -6.46 -2.52
N ALA A 150 -9.59 -7.19 -2.13
CA ALA A 150 -9.07 -8.32 -2.89
C ALA A 150 -10.14 -9.42 -3.08
N THR A 151 -11.00 -9.63 -2.07
CA THR A 151 -12.09 -10.61 -2.12
C THR A 151 -13.30 -10.12 -2.92
N LEU A 152 -13.77 -8.89 -2.65
CA LEU A 152 -15.03 -8.38 -3.18
C LEU A 152 -14.88 -7.61 -4.51
N LYS A 153 -13.73 -7.04 -4.78
CA LYS A 153 -13.42 -6.17 -5.92
C LYS A 153 -12.06 -6.51 -6.58
N PRO A 154 -11.80 -7.78 -6.91
CA PRO A 154 -10.46 -8.23 -7.34
C PRO A 154 -9.96 -7.61 -8.65
N ASP A 155 -10.84 -6.98 -9.44
CA ASP A 155 -10.52 -6.39 -10.74
C ASP A 155 -10.08 -4.91 -10.64
N VAL A 156 -10.16 -4.30 -9.46
CA VAL A 156 -9.83 -2.87 -9.28
C VAL A 156 -8.33 -2.64 -9.20
N PHE A 157 -7.60 -3.56 -8.58
CA PHE A 157 -6.16 -3.43 -8.35
C PHE A 157 -5.39 -4.59 -9.00
N SER A 158 -4.21 -4.28 -9.52
CA SER A 158 -3.33 -5.26 -10.17
C SER A 158 -2.54 -6.10 -9.16
N ALA A 159 -2.26 -5.55 -7.98
CA ALA A 159 -1.66 -6.25 -6.85
C ALA A 159 -1.99 -5.52 -5.54
N TYR A 160 -1.83 -6.24 -4.44
CA TYR A 160 -2.22 -5.83 -3.10
C TYR A 160 -1.06 -6.00 -2.11
N ALA A 161 -0.94 -5.08 -1.15
CA ALA A 161 -0.01 -5.20 -0.04
C ALA A 161 -0.72 -4.85 1.27
N THR A 162 -0.73 -5.78 2.20
CA THR A 162 -1.27 -5.58 3.53
C THR A 162 -0.16 -5.62 4.56
N ILE A 163 -0.19 -4.70 5.51
CA ILE A 163 0.80 -4.59 6.58
C ILE A 163 0.06 -4.69 7.92
N ALA A 164 0.38 -5.72 8.69
CA ALA A 164 -0.27 -6.04 9.96
C ALA A 164 -1.81 -6.06 9.84
N GLY A 165 -2.33 -6.55 8.70
CA GLY A 165 -3.76 -6.66 8.43
C GLY A 165 -4.35 -7.96 8.97
N LEU A 166 -5.68 -7.96 9.13
CA LEU A 166 -6.44 -9.12 9.61
C LEU A 166 -7.43 -9.58 8.55
N THR A 167 -7.56 -10.88 8.38
CA THR A 167 -8.71 -11.44 7.66
C THR A 167 -9.83 -11.72 8.65
N MET A 168 -10.84 -10.86 8.65
CA MET A 168 -11.99 -10.97 9.54
C MET A 168 -12.72 -12.29 9.31
N GLU A 169 -13.20 -12.91 10.38
CA GLU A 169 -13.86 -14.20 10.32
C GLU A 169 -15.11 -14.20 9.42
N TRP A 170 -15.90 -13.10 9.44
CA TRP A 170 -17.04 -12.93 8.57
C TRP A 170 -16.67 -12.97 7.08
N LEU A 171 -15.53 -12.30 6.72
CA LEU A 171 -15.04 -12.32 5.34
C LEU A 171 -14.63 -13.75 4.95
N TYR A 172 -13.89 -14.44 5.82
CA TYR A 172 -13.44 -15.80 5.59
C TYR A 172 -14.59 -16.83 5.46
N LYS A 173 -15.65 -16.70 6.28
CA LYS A 173 -16.78 -17.62 6.30
C LYS A 173 -17.78 -17.37 5.18
N ASP A 174 -18.11 -16.10 4.94
CA ASP A 174 -19.25 -15.72 4.11
C ASP A 174 -18.82 -15.36 2.67
N HIS A 175 -17.53 -15.10 2.45
CA HIS A 175 -17.00 -14.66 1.16
C HIS A 175 -15.74 -15.44 0.79
N ARG A 176 -15.76 -16.06 -0.38
CA ARG A 176 -14.56 -16.68 -0.97
C ARG A 176 -13.96 -15.75 -2.02
N PRO A 177 -12.64 -15.63 -2.11
CA PRO A 177 -12.01 -15.02 -3.28
C PRO A 177 -12.53 -15.69 -4.55
N LYS A 178 -12.78 -14.91 -5.60
CA LYS A 178 -13.30 -15.41 -6.88
C LYS A 178 -12.25 -15.35 -7.98
N LYS A 179 -11.07 -14.85 -7.66
CA LYS A 179 -9.99 -14.64 -8.61
C LYS A 179 -8.67 -14.62 -7.86
N ALA A 180 -7.68 -15.29 -8.42
CA ALA A 180 -6.31 -15.16 -8.01
C ALA A 180 -5.83 -13.71 -8.19
N VAL A 181 -5.28 -13.12 -7.14
CA VAL A 181 -4.65 -11.79 -7.18
C VAL A 181 -3.28 -11.84 -6.52
N PRO A 182 -2.29 -11.12 -7.07
CA PRO A 182 -1.01 -10.97 -6.39
C PRO A 182 -1.19 -10.22 -5.06
N ILE A 183 -0.74 -10.82 -3.97
CA ILE A 183 -0.90 -10.23 -2.64
C ILE A 183 0.34 -10.49 -1.79
N MET A 184 0.76 -9.49 -1.02
CA MET A 184 1.79 -9.63 0.01
C MET A 184 1.27 -9.20 1.38
N GLU A 185 1.68 -9.90 2.41
CA GLU A 185 1.47 -9.57 3.82
C GLU A 185 2.82 -9.33 4.50
N VAL A 186 2.90 -8.30 5.35
CA VAL A 186 4.03 -8.05 6.25
C VAL A 186 3.51 -8.07 7.67
N HIS A 187 3.97 -9.01 8.51
CA HIS A 187 3.39 -9.19 9.84
C HIS A 187 4.42 -9.59 10.91
N GLY A 188 4.30 -8.98 12.08
CA GLY A 188 5.11 -9.31 13.24
C GLY A 188 4.55 -10.49 14.03
N THR A 189 5.37 -11.50 14.35
CA THR A 189 4.92 -12.67 15.09
C THR A 189 4.54 -12.39 16.55
N MET A 190 5.00 -11.26 17.12
CA MET A 190 4.64 -10.79 18.47
C MET A 190 3.71 -9.56 18.44
N ASP A 191 2.96 -9.41 17.35
CA ASP A 191 1.91 -8.38 17.26
C ASP A 191 0.80 -8.69 18.28
N LYS A 192 0.56 -7.75 19.19
CA LYS A 192 -0.48 -7.86 20.23
C LYS A 192 -1.79 -7.16 19.85
N THR A 193 -1.80 -6.44 18.75
CA THR A 193 -2.99 -5.74 18.22
C THR A 193 -3.68 -6.59 17.16
N SER A 194 -2.92 -6.99 16.14
CA SER A 194 -3.31 -7.90 15.08
C SER A 194 -2.56 -9.21 15.34
N MET A 195 -3.12 -10.09 16.17
CA MET A 195 -2.38 -11.27 16.65
C MET A 195 -2.08 -12.25 15.50
N TRP A 196 -0.83 -12.69 15.42
CA TRP A 196 -0.36 -13.66 14.43
C TRP A 196 -1.21 -14.96 14.41
N GLU A 197 -1.55 -15.47 15.60
CA GLU A 197 -2.34 -16.69 15.75
C GLU A 197 -3.85 -16.49 15.53
N GLY A 198 -4.27 -15.26 15.21
CA GLY A 198 -5.69 -14.93 15.11
C GLY A 198 -6.37 -14.71 16.47
N ASP A 199 -7.63 -14.33 16.42
CA ASP A 199 -8.47 -14.13 17.61
C ASP A 199 -9.92 -14.58 17.36
N PRO A 200 -10.18 -15.89 17.32
CA PRO A 200 -11.52 -16.40 17.03
C PRO A 200 -12.56 -16.06 18.12
N PHE A 201 -12.11 -15.66 19.30
CA PHE A 201 -12.97 -15.33 20.43
C PHE A 201 -13.11 -13.83 20.69
N ASN A 202 -12.52 -12.98 19.82
CA ASN A 202 -12.55 -11.52 19.94
C ASN A 202 -12.04 -11.01 21.30
N THR A 203 -10.98 -11.58 21.80
CA THR A 203 -10.35 -11.20 23.08
C THR A 203 -9.71 -9.82 23.01
N GLY A 204 -9.19 -9.43 21.84
CA GLY A 204 -8.61 -8.11 21.56
C GLY A 204 -9.63 -7.01 21.27
N GLY A 205 -10.90 -7.37 21.06
CA GLY A 205 -12.00 -6.44 20.81
C GLY A 205 -12.00 -5.80 19.41
N TRP A 206 -11.36 -6.47 18.41
CA TRP A 206 -11.37 -6.06 17.00
C TRP A 206 -12.37 -6.85 16.14
N GLY A 207 -13.11 -7.78 16.74
CA GLY A 207 -13.90 -8.80 16.08
C GLY A 207 -13.13 -10.12 16.00
N ALA A 208 -13.80 -11.19 15.61
CA ALA A 208 -13.14 -12.47 15.37
C ALA A 208 -12.39 -12.45 14.02
N TYR A 209 -11.19 -13.01 13.97
CA TYR A 209 -10.37 -13.12 12.77
C TYR A 209 -9.47 -14.36 12.81
N ILE A 210 -9.09 -14.83 11.62
CA ILE A 210 -8.24 -16.00 11.44
C ILE A 210 -6.75 -15.64 11.59
N SER A 211 -5.89 -16.65 11.77
CA SER A 211 -4.45 -16.47 11.88
C SER A 211 -3.84 -15.94 10.57
N VAL A 212 -2.68 -15.30 10.67
CA VAL A 212 -1.94 -14.77 9.50
C VAL A 212 -1.56 -15.90 8.53
N PRO A 213 -0.99 -17.04 8.97
CA PRO A 213 -0.69 -18.15 8.07
C PRO A 213 -1.94 -18.69 7.36
N GLN A 214 -3.08 -18.77 8.06
CA GLN A 214 -4.33 -19.20 7.46
C GLN A 214 -4.85 -18.20 6.42
N ALA A 215 -4.77 -16.90 6.70
CA ALA A 215 -5.14 -15.83 5.77
C ALA A 215 -4.31 -15.90 4.49
N VAL A 216 -2.99 -16.01 4.61
CA VAL A 216 -2.08 -16.17 3.46
C VAL A 216 -2.38 -17.47 2.70
N GLY A 217 -2.62 -18.59 3.42
CA GLY A 217 -2.97 -19.89 2.83
C GLY A 217 -4.23 -19.85 1.95
N VAL A 218 -5.22 -18.99 2.27
CA VAL A 218 -6.40 -18.77 1.40
C VAL A 218 -5.98 -18.26 0.02
N TRP A 219 -5.08 -17.30 -0.04
CA TRP A 219 -4.61 -16.70 -1.30
C TRP A 219 -3.66 -17.63 -2.06
N VAL A 220 -2.82 -18.38 -1.36
CA VAL A 220 -1.97 -19.43 -1.95
C VAL A 220 -2.82 -20.48 -2.65
N ALA A 221 -3.89 -20.93 -1.99
CA ALA A 221 -4.83 -21.89 -2.56
C ALA A 221 -5.61 -21.33 -3.74
N GLU A 222 -6.13 -20.09 -3.63
CA GLU A 222 -6.87 -19.44 -4.71
C GLU A 222 -5.98 -19.18 -5.94
N ALA A 223 -4.74 -18.75 -5.71
CA ALA A 223 -3.76 -18.55 -6.78
C ALA A 223 -3.24 -19.87 -7.37
N ARG A 224 -3.50 -21.02 -6.71
CA ARG A 224 -2.97 -22.34 -7.10
C ARG A 224 -1.44 -22.34 -7.17
N CYS A 225 -0.79 -21.69 -6.24
CA CYS A 225 0.68 -21.69 -6.17
C CYS A 225 1.21 -23.13 -6.05
N THR A 226 2.25 -23.46 -6.80
CA THR A 226 2.76 -24.83 -6.94
C THR A 226 4.01 -25.10 -6.11
N HIS A 227 4.70 -24.06 -5.68
CA HIS A 227 5.93 -24.19 -4.90
C HIS A 227 6.16 -22.96 -4.00
N GLU A 228 6.92 -23.17 -2.93
CA GLU A 228 7.34 -22.16 -1.98
C GLU A 228 8.87 -22.03 -2.01
N VAL A 229 9.34 -20.80 -1.90
CA VAL A 229 10.75 -20.48 -1.63
C VAL A 229 10.80 -19.59 -0.40
N THR A 230 11.66 -19.94 0.55
CA THR A 230 11.87 -19.17 1.78
C THR A 230 13.25 -18.53 1.74
N GLU A 231 13.32 -17.24 2.04
CA GLU A 231 14.55 -16.44 2.04
C GLU A 231 14.65 -15.66 3.36
N GLU A 232 15.82 -15.57 3.96
CA GLU A 232 16.06 -14.64 5.07
C GLU A 232 16.56 -13.31 4.49
N LEU A 233 15.90 -12.22 4.84
CA LEU A 233 16.38 -10.88 4.45
C LEU A 233 17.60 -10.49 5.31
N PRO A 234 18.44 -9.54 4.83
CA PRO A 234 19.53 -9.00 5.64
C PRO A 234 19.02 -8.51 6.99
N LEU A 235 19.66 -8.98 8.07
CA LEU A 235 19.27 -8.63 9.43
C LEU A 235 19.52 -7.15 9.72
N LEU A 236 18.45 -6.41 10.06
CA LEU A 236 18.52 -5.07 10.61
C LEU A 236 18.26 -5.09 12.12
N ARG A 237 16.99 -5.09 12.56
CA ARG A 237 16.61 -5.18 13.97
C ARG A 237 16.10 -6.59 14.31
N ASN A 238 15.00 -6.99 13.68
CA ASN A 238 14.45 -8.33 13.81
C ASN A 238 14.76 -9.14 12.56
N LYS A 239 14.81 -10.47 12.71
CA LYS A 239 14.90 -11.39 11.59
C LYS A 239 13.61 -11.29 10.76
N VAL A 240 13.74 -11.15 9.44
CA VAL A 240 12.63 -11.20 8.50
C VAL A 240 12.78 -12.41 7.60
N ILE A 241 11.77 -13.25 7.58
CA ILE A 241 11.68 -14.42 6.70
C ILE A 241 10.65 -14.11 5.62
N LEU A 242 11.10 -14.12 4.37
CA LEU A 242 10.23 -13.96 3.21
C LEU A 242 9.82 -15.35 2.71
N HIS A 243 8.53 -15.66 2.80
CA HIS A 243 7.91 -16.81 2.15
C HIS A 243 7.31 -16.37 0.82
N ARG A 244 7.78 -16.95 -0.27
CA ARG A 244 7.29 -16.69 -1.62
C ARG A 244 6.58 -17.93 -2.15
N TYR A 245 5.27 -17.81 -2.32
CA TYR A 245 4.45 -18.85 -2.94
C TYR A 245 4.26 -18.52 -4.40
N MET A 246 4.83 -19.32 -5.30
CA MET A 246 5.01 -19.04 -6.71
C MET A 246 4.36 -20.11 -7.61
N GLY A 247 4.36 -19.84 -8.92
CA GLY A 247 3.80 -20.76 -9.93
C GLY A 247 2.28 -20.79 -9.92
N GLY A 248 1.66 -19.72 -9.45
CA GLY A 248 0.21 -19.54 -9.46
C GLY A 248 -0.34 -19.31 -10.87
N GLU A 249 -1.67 -19.29 -11.00
CA GLU A 249 -2.34 -18.90 -12.25
C GLU A 249 -1.90 -17.51 -12.71
N PRO A 250 -1.91 -17.21 -14.01
CA PRO A 250 -1.58 -15.89 -14.52
C PRO A 250 -2.48 -14.81 -13.89
N ALA A 251 -1.90 -13.70 -13.44
CA ALA A 251 -2.63 -12.58 -12.86
C ALA A 251 -3.64 -11.95 -13.85
N TRP A 252 -3.40 -12.10 -15.14
CA TRP A 252 -4.30 -11.81 -16.27
C TRP A 252 -3.86 -12.65 -17.47
N GLU A 253 -4.70 -12.72 -18.50
CA GLU A 253 -4.37 -13.45 -19.74
C GLU A 253 -3.05 -12.96 -20.36
N GLY A 254 -2.07 -13.85 -20.48
CA GLY A 254 -0.72 -13.56 -20.96
C GLY A 254 0.16 -12.77 -19.98
N GLY A 255 -0.30 -12.58 -18.75
CA GLY A 255 0.45 -11.89 -17.70
C GLY A 255 1.40 -12.79 -16.91
N PRO A 256 2.13 -12.23 -15.94
CA PRO A 256 2.99 -13.00 -15.05
C PRO A 256 2.15 -13.94 -14.14
N ALA A 257 2.79 -15.00 -13.68
CA ALA A 257 2.20 -15.87 -12.67
C ALA A 257 1.88 -15.07 -11.39
N THR A 258 0.75 -15.36 -10.78
CA THR A 258 0.39 -14.80 -9.47
C THR A 258 1.35 -15.35 -8.42
N GLU A 259 1.90 -14.46 -7.62
CA GLU A 259 2.72 -14.77 -6.45
C GLU A 259 2.03 -14.24 -5.19
N VAL A 260 2.06 -15.05 -4.15
CA VAL A 260 1.65 -14.65 -2.78
C VAL A 260 2.90 -14.58 -1.93
N ARG A 261 3.06 -13.50 -1.13
CA ARG A 261 4.22 -13.32 -0.25
C ARG A 261 3.78 -13.11 1.19
N LEU A 262 4.54 -13.69 2.11
CA LEU A 262 4.48 -13.38 3.53
C LEU A 262 5.88 -12.96 3.98
N TYR A 263 5.99 -11.76 4.52
CA TYR A 263 7.15 -11.30 5.25
C TYR A 263 6.87 -11.49 6.74
N GLU A 264 7.39 -12.57 7.28
CA GLU A 264 7.30 -12.91 8.69
C GLU A 264 8.40 -12.15 9.45
N VAL A 265 8.00 -11.15 10.24
CA VAL A 265 8.93 -10.41 11.10
C VAL A 265 8.97 -11.10 12.45
N VAL A 266 10.00 -11.91 12.69
CA VAL A 266 10.16 -12.69 13.92
C VAL A 266 10.32 -11.72 15.09
N ASP A 267 9.56 -11.94 16.18
CA ASP A 267 9.44 -11.05 17.34
C ASP A 267 9.00 -9.61 17.01
N GLY A 268 8.58 -9.34 15.77
CA GLY A 268 8.04 -8.06 15.31
C GLY A 268 6.72 -7.73 16.00
N LYS A 269 6.48 -6.45 16.18
CA LYS A 269 5.26 -5.89 16.79
C LYS A 269 4.35 -5.30 15.72
N HIS A 270 3.22 -4.72 16.15
CA HIS A 270 2.28 -3.99 15.27
C HIS A 270 2.93 -2.76 14.64
N SER A 271 3.50 -2.90 13.46
CA SER A 271 4.26 -1.84 12.79
C SER A 271 4.34 -2.03 11.28
N TRP A 272 4.90 -1.03 10.59
CA TRP A 272 5.29 -1.11 9.18
C TRP A 272 6.59 -1.92 8.96
N ALA A 273 7.22 -2.41 10.03
CA ALA A 273 8.52 -3.12 10.00
C ALA A 273 9.67 -2.32 9.34
N LEU A 274 9.61 -0.98 9.34
CA LEU A 274 10.64 -0.14 8.69
C LEU A 274 12.01 -0.22 9.35
N ASP A 275 12.06 -0.58 10.64
CA ASP A 275 13.34 -0.85 11.32
C ASP A 275 13.88 -2.27 11.05
N ASP A 276 13.07 -3.12 10.45
CA ASP A 276 13.37 -4.53 10.20
C ASP A 276 13.70 -4.78 8.73
N MET A 277 13.05 -4.03 7.81
CA MET A 277 13.28 -4.07 6.37
C MET A 277 12.78 -2.79 5.70
N ASP A 278 13.20 -2.52 4.47
CA ASP A 278 12.62 -1.44 3.67
C ASP A 278 11.28 -1.88 3.04
N THR A 279 10.24 -1.89 3.88
CA THR A 279 8.90 -2.36 3.51
C THR A 279 8.35 -1.62 2.29
N CYS A 280 8.60 -0.30 2.18
CA CYS A 280 8.07 0.49 1.07
C CYS A 280 8.74 0.12 -0.26
N ARG A 281 10.05 -0.15 -0.27
CA ARG A 281 10.75 -0.60 -1.48
C ARG A 281 10.41 -2.04 -1.84
N GLU A 282 10.31 -2.94 -0.86
CA GLU A 282 9.89 -4.32 -1.10
C GLU A 282 8.46 -4.39 -1.68
N MET A 283 7.55 -3.54 -1.16
CA MET A 283 6.20 -3.40 -1.70
C MET A 283 6.23 -2.93 -3.16
N TRP A 284 7.02 -1.90 -3.50
CA TRP A 284 7.11 -1.45 -4.88
C TRP A 284 7.78 -2.48 -5.80
N LYS A 285 8.83 -3.17 -5.35
CA LYS A 285 9.41 -4.30 -6.08
C LYS A 285 8.36 -5.36 -6.41
N PHE A 286 7.50 -5.68 -5.45
CA PHE A 286 6.40 -6.61 -5.69
C PHE A 286 5.38 -6.07 -6.69
N PHE A 287 4.93 -4.83 -6.54
CA PHE A 287 3.96 -4.21 -7.46
C PHE A 287 4.49 -4.08 -8.89
N SER A 288 5.78 -3.75 -9.04
CA SER A 288 6.40 -3.57 -10.36
C SER A 288 6.42 -4.83 -11.21
N MET A 289 6.33 -6.02 -10.61
CA MET A 289 6.18 -7.29 -11.33
C MET A 289 4.85 -7.37 -12.09
N TYR A 290 3.86 -6.57 -11.69
CA TYR A 290 2.50 -6.56 -12.23
C TYR A 290 2.14 -5.27 -12.98
N LEU A 291 3.14 -4.54 -13.48
CA LEU A 291 2.96 -3.43 -14.42
C LEU A 291 2.61 -3.95 -15.82
N ARG A 292 1.71 -3.23 -16.53
CA ARG A 292 1.21 -3.57 -17.88
C ARG A 292 1.48 -2.46 -18.87
#